data_d84646c1c7af764f0029a6525ca512e5
#
_entry.id   d84646c1c7af764f0029a6525ca512e5
#
_cell.length_a   1.000
_cell.length_b   1.000
_cell.length_c   1.000
_cell.angle_alpha   90.00
_cell.angle_beta   90.00
_cell.angle_gamma   90.00
#
_symmetry.space_group_name_H-M   'P 1'
#
loop_
_entity.id
_entity.type
_entity.pdbx_description
1 polymer ?
#
loop_
_entity_poly.entity_id
_entity_poly.type
_entity_poly.pdbx_seq_one_letter_code
_entity_poly.pdbx_strand_id
1 'polypeptide(L)'
;MKPAAMLALSLLAFGVEAAAEPARLYVTNLGGNTLSIIDGRTLKVARTVPTAPDPHFAVLTPDARRLYVTMAGADQVWVFDARSVQVTARIPLGLRPTHLAMAPDGKRVYASLETSQEVAVIDTATDRVDARIATGPEPHITSVSPDGRTVLVGGAESHQIFVIDPSARRLVDRVRVGFLPHLAVFSPDGRRAWASSTGSNELSVIDTAARAVVGRIDLGVNSHGMAMTPDGRWLYVASEVAGKVLVVDTRSQKVVAQIPVGRMPHTVVVSRDGTYAYTANMDDNTISVISTAKRAVVATVPVGKAPSSVAVAED
;
A
#
# COMPACT_ATOMS: atom_id res chain seq x y z
N MET A 1 -61.79 -2.27 -49.95
CA MET A 1 -60.75 -3.06 -49.30
C MET A 1 -59.62 -2.10 -48.94
N LYS A 2 -59.45 -1.80 -47.66
CA LYS A 2 -58.35 -0.96 -47.13
C LYS A 2 -57.29 -1.88 -46.53
N PRO A 3 -55.99 -1.69 -46.78
CA PRO A 3 -54.96 -2.51 -46.14
C PRO A 3 -54.69 -2.04 -44.68
N ALA A 4 -54.59 -3.03 -43.81
CA ALA A 4 -54.24 -2.83 -42.40
C ALA A 4 -52.74 -2.53 -42.27
N ALA A 5 -52.42 -1.45 -41.59
CA ALA A 5 -51.03 -1.12 -41.24
C ALA A 5 -50.62 -1.91 -39.99
N MET A 6 -49.61 -2.71 -40.14
CA MET A 6 -48.96 -3.47 -39.06
C MET A 6 -47.97 -2.54 -38.35
N LEU A 7 -48.27 -2.21 -37.09
CA LEU A 7 -47.39 -1.41 -36.20
C LEU A 7 -46.32 -2.37 -35.63
N ALA A 8 -45.06 -2.23 -36.06
CA ALA A 8 -43.92 -2.93 -35.47
C ALA A 8 -43.52 -2.23 -34.16
N LEU A 9 -43.75 -2.90 -33.05
CA LEU A 9 -43.31 -2.48 -31.74
C LEU A 9 -41.81 -2.83 -31.58
N SER A 10 -40.91 -1.85 -31.68
CA SER A 10 -39.49 -2.02 -31.38
C SER A 10 -39.31 -2.01 -29.85
N LEU A 11 -39.01 -3.17 -29.30
CA LEU A 11 -38.51 -3.27 -27.91
C LEU A 11 -37.10 -2.66 -27.86
N LEU A 12 -36.99 -1.45 -27.29
CA LEU A 12 -35.74 -0.90 -26.81
C LEU A 12 -35.32 -1.71 -25.59
N ALA A 13 -34.34 -2.60 -25.77
CA ALA A 13 -33.63 -3.23 -24.66
C ALA A 13 -32.80 -2.13 -23.97
N PHE A 14 -33.28 -1.60 -22.85
CA PHE A 14 -32.45 -0.85 -21.93
C PHE A 14 -31.41 -1.81 -21.38
N GLY A 15 -30.17 -1.70 -21.88
CA GLY A 15 -29.02 -2.31 -21.23
C GLY A 15 -28.92 -1.72 -19.82
N VAL A 16 -29.15 -2.57 -18.82
CA VAL A 16 -28.78 -2.23 -17.45
C VAL A 16 -27.25 -2.18 -17.46
N GLU A 17 -26.67 -0.98 -17.56
CA GLU A 17 -25.27 -0.81 -17.20
C GLU A 17 -25.11 -1.38 -15.81
N ALA A 18 -24.30 -2.42 -15.68
CA ALA A 18 -23.92 -2.94 -14.37
C ALA A 18 -23.28 -1.77 -13.64
N ALA A 19 -23.94 -1.28 -12.60
CA ALA A 19 -23.39 -0.23 -11.75
C ALA A 19 -22.02 -0.73 -11.27
N ALA A 20 -20.97 0.07 -11.51
CA ALA A 20 -19.63 -0.22 -11.04
C ALA A 20 -19.68 -0.64 -9.56
N GLU A 21 -19.05 -1.75 -9.19
CA GLU A 21 -19.03 -2.18 -7.79
C GLU A 21 -18.37 -1.07 -6.96
N PRO A 22 -18.88 -0.77 -5.78
CA PRO A 22 -18.31 0.32 -4.98
C PRO A 22 -16.89 -0.03 -4.57
N ALA A 23 -16.01 0.97 -4.57
CA ALA A 23 -14.69 0.88 -3.98
C ALA A 23 -14.77 0.19 -2.61
N ARG A 24 -13.85 -0.73 -2.32
CA ARG A 24 -13.75 -1.40 -1.02
C ARG A 24 -12.40 -1.11 -0.41
N LEU A 25 -12.40 -0.87 0.90
CA LEU A 25 -11.16 -0.77 1.63
C LEU A 25 -11.02 -2.00 2.54
N TYR A 26 -9.85 -2.61 2.51
CA TYR A 26 -9.47 -3.72 3.36
C TYR A 26 -8.46 -3.21 4.39
N VAL A 27 -8.80 -3.34 5.66
CA VAL A 27 -8.00 -2.81 6.77
C VAL A 27 -7.52 -3.96 7.63
N THR A 28 -6.21 -4.13 7.73
CA THR A 28 -5.61 -5.07 8.68
C THR A 28 -5.65 -4.46 10.08
N ASN A 29 -6.28 -5.16 11.02
CA ASN A 29 -6.36 -4.76 12.42
C ASN A 29 -5.37 -5.62 13.23
N LEU A 30 -4.13 -5.18 13.28
CA LEU A 30 -3.01 -5.93 13.85
C LEU A 30 -3.30 -6.37 15.29
N GLY A 31 -3.70 -5.46 16.16
CA GLY A 31 -3.98 -5.77 17.56
C GLY A 31 -5.33 -6.48 17.79
N GLY A 32 -6.16 -6.59 16.75
CA GLY A 32 -7.46 -7.28 16.81
C GLY A 32 -7.47 -8.66 16.17
N ASN A 33 -6.42 -9.05 15.42
CA ASN A 33 -6.37 -10.27 14.62
C ASN A 33 -7.57 -10.40 13.68
N THR A 34 -7.92 -9.30 13.01
CA THR A 34 -9.07 -9.23 12.11
C THR A 34 -8.73 -8.42 10.86
N LEU A 35 -9.54 -8.60 9.81
CA LEU A 35 -9.57 -7.78 8.61
C LEU A 35 -10.94 -7.10 8.56
N SER A 36 -10.98 -5.76 8.55
CA SER A 36 -12.20 -4.98 8.34
C SER A 36 -12.36 -4.64 6.87
N ILE A 37 -13.57 -4.81 6.35
CA ILE A 37 -13.95 -4.46 4.98
C ILE A 37 -14.89 -3.27 5.05
N ILE A 38 -14.49 -2.14 4.47
CA ILE A 38 -15.26 -0.91 4.44
C ILE A 38 -15.88 -0.76 3.05
N ASP A 39 -17.18 -0.47 3.00
CA ASP A 39 -17.86 -0.03 1.80
C ASP A 39 -17.46 1.42 1.48
N GLY A 40 -16.82 1.64 0.33
CA GLY A 40 -16.25 2.94 -0.03
C GLY A 40 -17.30 4.02 -0.33
N ARG A 41 -18.54 3.66 -0.63
CA ARG A 41 -19.64 4.64 -0.85
C ARG A 41 -20.21 5.14 0.46
N THR A 42 -20.42 4.23 1.40
CA THR A 42 -21.05 4.57 2.69
C THR A 42 -20.04 4.91 3.77
N LEU A 43 -18.75 4.58 3.56
CA LEU A 43 -17.67 4.70 4.53
C LEU A 43 -18.00 4.01 5.87
N LYS A 44 -18.66 2.86 5.79
CA LYS A 44 -19.01 2.03 6.94
C LYS A 44 -18.35 0.66 6.82
N VAL A 45 -17.98 0.06 7.95
CA VAL A 45 -17.54 -1.32 7.99
C VAL A 45 -18.71 -2.22 7.62
N ALA A 46 -18.61 -2.86 6.45
CA ALA A 46 -19.59 -3.81 5.97
C ALA A 46 -19.39 -5.21 6.58
N ARG A 47 -18.15 -5.55 6.89
CA ARG A 47 -17.78 -6.87 7.43
C ARG A 47 -16.46 -6.79 8.19
N THR A 48 -16.32 -7.62 9.23
CA THR A 48 -15.03 -7.90 9.89
C THR A 48 -14.87 -9.42 9.93
N VAL A 49 -13.71 -9.92 9.50
CA VAL A 49 -13.40 -11.35 9.48
C VAL A 49 -12.17 -11.66 10.34
N PRO A 50 -12.15 -12.81 11.04
CA PRO A 50 -10.98 -13.21 11.80
C PRO A 50 -9.81 -13.58 10.86
N THR A 51 -8.59 -13.36 11.33
CA THR A 51 -7.33 -13.73 10.67
C THR A 51 -6.48 -14.59 11.61
N ALA A 52 -5.31 -15.01 11.14
CA ALA A 52 -4.24 -15.46 12.02
C ALA A 52 -3.66 -14.27 12.82
N PRO A 53 -2.83 -14.52 13.86
CA PRO A 53 -2.23 -13.46 14.66
C PRO A 53 -1.42 -12.46 13.85
N ASP A 54 -1.49 -11.19 14.27
CA ASP A 54 -0.75 -10.05 13.74
C ASP A 54 -0.89 -9.85 12.22
N PRO A 55 -2.12 -9.64 11.67
CA PRO A 55 -2.29 -9.24 10.29
C PRO A 55 -1.69 -7.84 10.10
N HIS A 56 -0.57 -7.74 9.35
CA HIS A 56 0.21 -6.52 9.35
C HIS A 56 0.02 -5.67 8.10
N PHE A 57 0.21 -6.25 6.92
CA PHE A 57 0.13 -5.50 5.66
C PHE A 57 -0.70 -6.24 4.61
N ALA A 58 -1.39 -5.48 3.76
CA ALA A 58 -2.27 -6.00 2.73
C ALA A 58 -1.98 -5.37 1.37
N VAL A 59 -1.93 -6.18 0.31
CA VAL A 59 -1.85 -5.71 -1.08
C VAL A 59 -2.84 -6.47 -1.96
N LEU A 60 -3.44 -5.76 -2.92
CA LEU A 60 -4.32 -6.33 -3.93
C LEU A 60 -3.55 -6.66 -5.22
N THR A 61 -4.04 -7.65 -5.95
CA THR A 61 -3.66 -7.82 -7.35
C THR A 61 -4.17 -6.65 -8.19
N PRO A 62 -3.52 -6.31 -9.34
CA PRO A 62 -3.94 -5.18 -10.19
C PRO A 62 -5.39 -5.27 -10.68
N ASP A 63 -5.96 -6.48 -10.79
CA ASP A 63 -7.36 -6.74 -11.14
C ASP A 63 -8.30 -6.71 -9.93
N ALA A 64 -7.79 -6.37 -8.74
CA ALA A 64 -8.49 -6.31 -7.47
C ALA A 64 -9.24 -7.60 -7.07
N ARG A 65 -8.90 -8.77 -7.65
CA ARG A 65 -9.57 -10.04 -7.35
C ARG A 65 -9.01 -10.78 -6.16
N ARG A 66 -7.73 -10.56 -5.83
CA ARG A 66 -7.04 -11.28 -4.77
C ARG A 66 -6.35 -10.29 -3.83
N LEU A 67 -6.48 -10.56 -2.55
CA LEU A 67 -5.85 -9.79 -1.48
C LEU A 67 -4.84 -10.68 -0.75
N TYR A 68 -3.58 -10.27 -0.75
CA TYR A 68 -2.50 -10.90 0.00
C TYR A 68 -2.30 -10.15 1.30
N VAL A 69 -2.27 -10.87 2.42
CA VAL A 69 -2.12 -10.27 3.75
C VAL A 69 -1.04 -11.01 4.53
N THR A 70 -0.06 -10.28 5.06
CA THR A 70 0.93 -10.85 5.99
C THR A 70 0.29 -11.16 7.34
N MET A 71 0.55 -12.34 7.85
CA MET A 71 0.22 -12.80 9.19
C MET A 71 1.54 -12.95 9.95
N ALA A 72 2.03 -11.82 10.50
CA ALA A 72 3.37 -11.76 11.09
C ALA A 72 3.55 -12.71 12.29
N GLY A 73 2.49 -12.87 13.10
CA GLY A 73 2.49 -13.78 14.24
C GLY A 73 2.26 -15.26 13.87
N ALA A 74 2.02 -15.58 12.59
CA ALA A 74 1.83 -16.95 12.10
C ALA A 74 2.86 -17.35 11.04
N ASP A 75 3.83 -16.48 10.71
CA ASP A 75 4.87 -16.74 9.71
C ASP A 75 4.33 -17.10 8.31
N GLN A 76 3.19 -16.49 7.92
CA GLN A 76 2.47 -16.79 6.69
C GLN A 76 2.04 -15.54 5.94
N VAL A 77 1.75 -15.71 4.65
CA VAL A 77 0.85 -14.83 3.90
C VAL A 77 -0.44 -15.59 3.62
N TRP A 78 -1.58 -14.97 3.95
CA TRP A 78 -2.88 -15.47 3.55
C TRP A 78 -3.35 -14.76 2.29
N VAL A 79 -3.95 -15.54 1.40
CA VAL A 79 -4.56 -15.04 0.18
C VAL A 79 -6.06 -15.14 0.32
N PHE A 80 -6.74 -14.03 0.07
CA PHE A 80 -8.19 -13.96 0.08
C PHE A 80 -8.70 -13.71 -1.34
N ASP A 81 -9.81 -14.32 -1.69
CA ASP A 81 -10.66 -13.79 -2.74
C ASP A 81 -11.23 -12.45 -2.26
N ALA A 82 -10.91 -11.36 -2.96
CA ALA A 82 -11.22 -10.02 -2.49
C ALA A 82 -12.73 -9.76 -2.42
N ARG A 83 -13.54 -10.39 -3.25
CA ARG A 83 -14.99 -10.19 -3.29
C ARG A 83 -15.69 -10.92 -2.14
N SER A 84 -15.44 -12.22 -2.01
CA SER A 84 -16.09 -13.07 -0.99
C SER A 84 -15.41 -12.98 0.38
N VAL A 85 -14.16 -12.48 0.43
CA VAL A 85 -13.30 -12.44 1.62
C VAL A 85 -13.07 -13.84 2.21
N GLN A 86 -13.06 -14.86 1.34
CA GLN A 86 -12.70 -16.23 1.72
C GLN A 86 -11.21 -16.45 1.55
N VAL A 87 -10.59 -17.16 2.47
CA VAL A 87 -9.18 -17.56 2.36
C VAL A 87 -9.05 -18.63 1.27
N THR A 88 -8.29 -18.36 0.23
CA THR A 88 -8.03 -19.27 -0.90
C THR A 88 -6.70 -19.99 -0.77
N ALA A 89 -5.71 -19.36 -0.11
CA ALA A 89 -4.42 -19.98 0.14
C ALA A 89 -3.78 -19.47 1.45
N ARG A 90 -2.92 -20.31 2.03
CA ARG A 90 -2.02 -19.95 3.14
C ARG A 90 -0.61 -20.33 2.73
N ILE A 91 0.26 -19.35 2.63
CA ILE A 91 1.63 -19.50 2.11
C ILE A 91 2.60 -19.42 3.28
N PRO A 92 3.26 -20.50 3.68
CA PRO A 92 4.32 -20.45 4.67
C PRO A 92 5.51 -19.65 4.12
N LEU A 93 5.95 -18.63 4.85
CA LEU A 93 7.08 -17.80 4.42
C LEU A 93 8.33 -17.99 5.26
N GLY A 94 8.19 -18.16 6.55
CA GLY A 94 9.26 -18.10 7.52
C GLY A 94 9.11 -16.88 8.42
N LEU A 95 10.10 -16.64 9.26
CA LEU A 95 9.97 -15.80 10.43
C LEU A 95 9.60 -14.35 10.11
N ARG A 96 8.45 -13.94 10.62
CA ARG A 96 7.91 -12.59 10.71
C ARG A 96 7.85 -11.83 9.38
N PRO A 97 6.96 -12.25 8.47
CA PRO A 97 6.67 -11.46 7.27
C PRO A 97 5.94 -10.16 7.69
N THR A 98 6.49 -9.01 7.32
CA THR A 98 5.92 -7.72 7.72
C THR A 98 5.23 -7.02 6.57
N HIS A 99 5.93 -6.78 5.48
CA HIS A 99 5.42 -6.00 4.36
C HIS A 99 5.35 -6.78 3.06
N LEU A 100 4.44 -6.33 2.18
CA LEU A 100 4.22 -6.89 0.85
C LEU A 100 4.29 -5.78 -0.20
N ALA A 101 4.85 -6.10 -1.37
CA ALA A 101 4.71 -5.29 -2.57
C ALA A 101 4.29 -6.17 -3.74
N MET A 102 3.25 -5.74 -4.46
CA MET A 102 2.77 -6.39 -5.67
C MET A 102 3.55 -5.89 -6.87
N ALA A 103 4.04 -6.80 -7.73
CA ALA A 103 4.58 -6.42 -9.02
C ALA A 103 3.49 -5.80 -9.91
N PRO A 104 3.79 -4.79 -10.76
CA PRO A 104 2.80 -4.14 -11.60
C PRO A 104 2.06 -5.07 -12.55
N ASP A 105 2.69 -6.16 -12.97
CA ASP A 105 2.09 -7.20 -13.83
C ASP A 105 1.22 -8.21 -13.06
N GLY A 106 1.14 -8.08 -11.73
CA GLY A 106 0.37 -8.95 -10.86
C GLY A 106 0.91 -10.37 -10.69
N LYS A 107 2.07 -10.69 -11.26
CA LYS A 107 2.61 -12.07 -11.27
C LYS A 107 3.43 -12.43 -10.04
N ARG A 108 3.91 -11.44 -9.29
CA ARG A 108 4.75 -11.65 -8.12
C ARG A 108 4.37 -10.74 -6.97
N VAL A 109 4.51 -11.27 -5.77
CA VAL A 109 4.48 -10.50 -4.52
C VAL A 109 5.84 -10.65 -3.84
N TYR A 110 6.38 -9.52 -3.40
CA TYR A 110 7.62 -9.46 -2.64
C TYR A 110 7.28 -9.24 -1.17
N ALA A 111 7.73 -10.14 -0.32
CA ALA A 111 7.49 -10.10 1.12
C ALA A 111 8.81 -9.91 1.88
N SER A 112 8.92 -8.88 2.70
CA SER A 112 10.06 -8.71 3.60
C SER A 112 9.95 -9.66 4.79
N LEU A 113 11.07 -10.30 5.13
CA LEU A 113 11.22 -11.21 6.25
C LEU A 113 12.27 -10.62 7.19
N GLU A 114 11.83 -9.83 8.16
CA GLU A 114 12.73 -9.07 9.05
C GLU A 114 13.78 -9.94 9.72
N THR A 115 13.35 -11.03 10.32
CA THR A 115 14.24 -11.91 11.10
C THR A 115 15.19 -12.73 10.21
N SER A 116 14.73 -13.11 9.01
CA SER A 116 15.56 -13.93 8.08
C SER A 116 16.48 -13.08 7.22
N GLN A 117 16.36 -11.75 7.25
CA GLN A 117 17.14 -10.81 6.42
C GLN A 117 17.00 -11.08 4.92
N GLU A 118 15.79 -11.43 4.49
CA GLU A 118 15.47 -11.82 3.12
C GLU A 118 14.22 -11.12 2.62
N VAL A 119 14.08 -11.09 1.31
CA VAL A 119 12.81 -10.86 0.62
C VAL A 119 12.38 -12.18 -0.03
N ALA A 120 11.22 -12.68 0.36
CA ALA A 120 10.59 -13.81 -0.33
C ALA A 120 9.83 -13.32 -1.56
N VAL A 121 9.95 -14.05 -2.67
CA VAL A 121 9.22 -13.82 -3.90
C VAL A 121 8.15 -14.88 -4.03
N ILE A 122 6.89 -14.47 -4.04
CA ILE A 122 5.72 -15.35 -4.19
C ILE A 122 5.25 -15.26 -5.64
N ASP A 123 5.10 -16.39 -6.30
CA ASP A 123 4.44 -16.51 -7.59
C ASP A 123 2.92 -16.53 -7.38
N THR A 124 2.20 -15.60 -8.01
CA THR A 124 0.74 -15.44 -7.81
C THR A 124 -0.09 -16.48 -8.56
N ALA A 125 0.46 -17.14 -9.56
CA ALA A 125 -0.25 -18.18 -10.28
C ALA A 125 -0.33 -19.49 -9.50
N THR A 126 0.70 -19.75 -8.68
CA THR A 126 0.84 -21.00 -7.92
C THR A 126 0.64 -20.82 -6.41
N ASP A 127 0.66 -19.58 -5.91
CA ASP A 127 0.67 -19.24 -4.47
C ASP A 127 1.81 -19.93 -3.69
N ARG A 128 2.99 -19.93 -4.29
CA ARG A 128 4.19 -20.55 -3.69
C ARG A 128 5.36 -19.57 -3.70
N VAL A 129 6.27 -19.78 -2.76
CA VAL A 129 7.56 -19.07 -2.76
C VAL A 129 8.40 -19.60 -3.93
N ASP A 130 8.72 -18.71 -4.86
CA ASP A 130 9.53 -18.98 -6.07
C ASP A 130 11.02 -18.69 -5.82
N ALA A 131 11.34 -17.72 -4.97
CA ALA A 131 12.71 -17.36 -4.64
C ALA A 131 12.80 -16.70 -3.25
N ARG A 132 14.02 -16.70 -2.71
CA ARG A 132 14.43 -15.92 -1.54
C ARG A 132 15.67 -15.11 -1.89
N ILE A 133 15.66 -13.83 -1.57
CA ILE A 133 16.72 -12.89 -1.92
C ILE A 133 17.28 -12.33 -0.62
N ALA A 134 18.53 -12.66 -0.33
CA ALA A 134 19.24 -12.10 0.81
C ALA A 134 19.43 -10.58 0.64
N THR A 135 19.14 -9.81 1.67
CA THR A 135 19.21 -8.34 1.67
C THR A 135 20.30 -7.83 2.62
N GLY A 136 20.01 -7.76 3.87
CA GLY A 136 20.79 -7.24 4.97
C GLY A 136 19.90 -7.11 6.19
N PRO A 137 20.39 -6.48 7.27
CA PRO A 137 19.67 -6.39 8.52
C PRO A 137 18.30 -5.71 8.37
N GLU A 138 17.29 -6.28 9.02
CA GLU A 138 15.93 -5.77 9.16
C GLU A 138 15.31 -5.21 7.87
N PRO A 139 15.13 -6.03 6.81
CA PRO A 139 14.35 -5.62 5.66
C PRO A 139 12.91 -5.39 6.11
N HIS A 140 12.42 -4.16 5.97
CA HIS A 140 11.10 -3.80 6.47
C HIS A 140 10.10 -3.61 5.33
N ILE A 141 10.00 -2.44 4.73
CA ILE A 141 9.03 -2.18 3.68
C ILE A 141 9.64 -2.38 2.30
N THR A 142 8.94 -3.15 1.48
CA THR A 142 9.25 -3.36 0.07
C THR A 142 8.41 -2.45 -0.82
N SER A 143 8.97 -1.98 -1.93
CA SER A 143 8.25 -1.33 -3.02
C SER A 143 8.81 -1.73 -4.37
N VAL A 144 7.96 -1.81 -5.38
CA VAL A 144 8.32 -2.21 -6.75
C VAL A 144 8.21 -1.00 -7.67
N SER A 145 9.20 -0.81 -8.54
CA SER A 145 9.17 0.25 -9.56
C SER A 145 8.00 0.05 -10.53
N PRO A 146 7.45 1.13 -11.14
CA PRO A 146 6.34 1.03 -12.07
C PRO A 146 6.58 0.13 -13.29
N ASP A 147 7.84 -0.03 -13.70
CA ASP A 147 8.25 -0.94 -14.78
C ASP A 147 8.55 -2.38 -14.30
N GLY A 148 8.45 -2.64 -13.00
CA GLY A 148 8.71 -3.94 -12.40
C GLY A 148 10.19 -4.39 -12.37
N ARG A 149 11.13 -3.50 -12.71
CA ARG A 149 12.55 -3.86 -12.87
C ARG A 149 13.41 -3.63 -11.63
N THR A 150 12.88 -2.91 -10.66
CA THR A 150 13.60 -2.61 -9.41
C THR A 150 12.69 -2.82 -8.22
N VAL A 151 13.21 -3.46 -7.18
CA VAL A 151 12.56 -3.53 -5.87
C VAL A 151 13.45 -2.79 -4.87
N LEU A 152 12.86 -1.83 -4.16
CA LEU A 152 13.51 -1.13 -3.05
C LEU A 152 13.01 -1.68 -1.73
N VAL A 153 13.92 -1.85 -0.79
CA VAL A 153 13.59 -2.38 0.54
C VAL A 153 14.28 -1.52 1.60
N GLY A 154 13.52 -1.03 2.56
CA GLY A 154 14.07 -0.33 3.71
C GLY A 154 14.82 -1.29 4.62
N GLY A 155 16.08 -1.01 4.95
CA GLY A 155 16.87 -1.75 5.92
C GLY A 155 16.98 -0.95 7.22
N ALA A 156 16.04 -1.14 8.14
CA ALA A 156 15.86 -0.26 9.29
C ALA A 156 17.15 -0.08 10.11
N GLU A 157 17.86 -1.13 10.47
CA GLU A 157 19.11 -1.03 11.25
C GLU A 157 20.33 -0.62 10.42
N SER A 158 20.26 -0.68 9.08
CA SER A 158 21.42 -0.47 8.22
C SER A 158 21.58 0.96 7.69
N HIS A 159 20.60 1.85 7.89
CA HIS A 159 20.53 3.19 7.30
C HIS A 159 20.62 3.18 5.77
N GLN A 160 20.12 2.13 5.14
CA GLN A 160 20.20 1.89 3.70
C GLN A 160 18.85 1.49 3.12
N ILE A 161 18.65 1.85 1.88
CA ILE A 161 17.65 1.22 1.01
C ILE A 161 18.38 0.16 0.18
N PHE A 162 17.96 -1.09 0.31
CA PHE A 162 18.46 -2.19 -0.51
C PHE A 162 17.82 -2.13 -1.89
N VAL A 163 18.62 -2.29 -2.93
CA VAL A 163 18.19 -2.29 -4.33
C VAL A 163 18.28 -3.72 -4.87
N ILE A 164 17.15 -4.29 -5.22
CA ILE A 164 17.04 -5.64 -5.76
C ILE A 164 16.72 -5.58 -7.25
N ASP A 165 17.42 -6.38 -8.03
CA ASP A 165 17.04 -6.76 -9.40
C ASP A 165 16.16 -8.02 -9.32
N PRO A 166 14.84 -7.89 -9.59
CA PRO A 166 13.92 -9.02 -9.49
C PRO A 166 14.13 -10.07 -10.60
N SER A 167 14.71 -9.69 -11.74
CA SER A 167 14.99 -10.62 -12.84
C SER A 167 16.21 -11.48 -12.54
N ALA A 168 17.24 -10.87 -11.98
CA ALA A 168 18.44 -11.55 -11.51
C ALA A 168 18.27 -12.21 -10.13
N ARG A 169 17.14 -11.94 -9.44
CA ARG A 169 16.82 -12.46 -8.09
C ARG A 169 17.94 -12.19 -7.07
N ARG A 170 18.50 -11.00 -7.09
CA ARG A 170 19.61 -10.65 -6.20
C ARG A 170 19.62 -9.18 -5.81
N LEU A 171 20.22 -8.92 -4.65
CA LEU A 171 20.64 -7.59 -4.25
C LEU A 171 21.74 -7.08 -5.20
N VAL A 172 21.54 -5.87 -5.74
CA VAL A 172 22.47 -5.27 -6.71
C VAL A 172 23.13 -4.01 -6.18
N ASP A 173 22.54 -3.35 -5.17
CA ASP A 173 23.09 -2.13 -4.59
C ASP A 173 22.50 -1.80 -3.22
N ARG A 174 23.09 -0.81 -2.53
CA ARG A 174 22.66 -0.25 -1.26
C ARG A 174 22.79 1.26 -1.30
N VAL A 175 21.69 1.98 -1.14
CA VAL A 175 21.68 3.46 -1.12
C VAL A 175 21.62 3.94 0.31
N ARG A 176 22.63 4.67 0.77
CA ARG A 176 22.66 5.26 2.11
C ARG A 176 21.67 6.42 2.20
N VAL A 177 20.77 6.37 3.17
CA VAL A 177 19.70 7.36 3.42
C VAL A 177 19.72 7.85 4.87
N GLY A 178 18.62 8.38 5.39
CA GLY A 178 18.50 8.81 6.79
C GLY A 178 18.54 7.66 7.80
N PHE A 179 18.36 7.99 9.06
CA PHE A 179 18.40 7.04 10.18
C PHE A 179 17.09 6.24 10.27
N LEU A 180 17.16 4.92 10.41
CA LEU A 180 16.04 3.98 10.43
C LEU A 180 15.14 4.13 9.18
N PRO A 181 15.64 3.84 7.97
CA PRO A 181 14.83 3.94 6.75
C PRO A 181 13.70 2.90 6.78
N HIS A 182 12.52 3.37 6.40
CA HIS A 182 11.31 2.57 6.53
C HIS A 182 10.73 2.20 5.15
N LEU A 183 10.30 3.17 4.37
CA LEU A 183 9.63 2.98 3.08
C LEU A 183 10.32 3.83 2.01
N ALA A 184 10.38 3.32 0.78
CA ALA A 184 10.67 4.13 -0.40
C ALA A 184 9.47 4.06 -1.37
N VAL A 185 9.02 5.20 -1.89
CA VAL A 185 7.93 5.32 -2.87
C VAL A 185 8.49 5.85 -4.18
N PHE A 186 8.25 5.16 -5.28
CA PHE A 186 8.67 5.58 -6.62
C PHE A 186 7.79 6.69 -7.18
N SER A 187 8.38 7.55 -8.03
CA SER A 187 7.61 8.36 -8.96
C SER A 187 6.92 7.50 -10.02
N PRO A 188 5.81 7.96 -10.63
CA PRO A 188 5.12 7.20 -11.67
C PRO A 188 5.97 6.85 -12.90
N ASP A 189 6.98 7.68 -13.20
CA ASP A 189 7.95 7.41 -14.27
C ASP A 189 9.14 6.53 -13.84
N GLY A 190 9.18 6.13 -12.56
CA GLY A 190 10.22 5.30 -11.98
C GLY A 190 11.59 5.95 -11.83
N ARG A 191 11.77 7.24 -12.23
CA ARG A 191 13.08 7.88 -12.23
C ARG A 191 13.55 8.35 -10.86
N ARG A 192 12.63 8.55 -9.94
CA ARG A 192 12.92 8.97 -8.56
C ARG A 192 12.22 8.07 -7.56
N ALA A 193 12.77 8.04 -6.36
CA ALA A 193 12.10 7.48 -5.20
C ALA A 193 12.34 8.40 -3.99
N TRP A 194 11.37 8.43 -3.08
CA TRP A 194 11.46 9.14 -1.80
C TRP A 194 11.48 8.11 -0.69
N ALA A 195 12.53 8.15 0.12
CA ALA A 195 12.67 7.25 1.25
C ALA A 195 12.36 7.99 2.55
N SER A 196 11.41 7.44 3.33
CA SER A 196 11.15 7.86 4.71
C SER A 196 12.15 7.23 5.66
N SER A 197 12.42 7.92 6.75
CA SER A 197 13.31 7.46 7.80
C SER A 197 12.69 7.82 9.15
N THR A 198 12.26 6.82 9.91
CA THR A 198 11.54 7.03 11.18
C THR A 198 12.40 7.68 12.25
N GLY A 199 13.71 7.53 12.17
CA GLY A 199 14.68 8.16 13.07
C GLY A 199 15.19 9.52 12.60
N SER A 200 14.67 10.05 11.46
CA SER A 200 15.05 11.34 10.89
C SER A 200 13.80 12.15 10.56
N ASN A 201 13.89 13.48 10.64
CA ASN A 201 12.80 14.37 10.27
C ASN A 201 12.85 14.78 8.80
N GLU A 202 13.39 13.93 7.94
CA GLU A 202 13.59 14.21 6.53
C GLU A 202 13.23 13.03 5.62
N LEU A 203 12.96 13.34 4.34
CA LEU A 203 12.93 12.36 3.27
C LEU A 203 14.23 12.44 2.47
N SER A 204 14.78 11.29 2.10
CA SER A 204 15.84 11.21 1.11
C SER A 204 15.24 11.08 -0.30
N VAL A 205 15.65 11.91 -1.23
CA VAL A 205 15.27 11.84 -2.66
C VAL A 205 16.31 11.04 -3.41
N ILE A 206 15.95 9.92 -3.97
CA ILE A 206 16.85 8.98 -4.66
C ILE A 206 16.65 9.11 -6.17
N ASP A 207 17.74 9.26 -6.91
CA ASP A 207 17.77 8.99 -8.34
C ASP A 207 17.93 7.48 -8.54
N THR A 208 16.94 6.85 -9.17
CA THR A 208 16.86 5.39 -9.26
C THR A 208 17.87 4.80 -10.24
N ALA A 209 18.23 5.54 -11.29
CA ALA A 209 19.24 5.11 -12.27
C ALA A 209 20.65 5.24 -11.71
N ALA A 210 20.95 6.38 -11.06
CA ALA A 210 22.23 6.61 -10.40
C ALA A 210 22.37 5.83 -9.08
N ARG A 211 21.26 5.35 -8.51
CA ARG A 211 21.19 4.69 -7.19
C ARG A 211 21.84 5.53 -6.08
N ALA A 212 21.53 6.81 -6.09
CA ALA A 212 22.13 7.78 -5.19
C ALA A 212 21.10 8.77 -4.66
N VAL A 213 21.33 9.29 -3.45
CA VAL A 213 20.56 10.40 -2.88
C VAL A 213 20.97 11.67 -3.60
N VAL A 214 20.00 12.37 -4.21
CA VAL A 214 20.18 13.61 -4.95
C VAL A 214 19.54 14.82 -4.29
N GLY A 215 18.85 14.61 -3.18
CA GLY A 215 18.21 15.67 -2.41
C GLY A 215 17.67 15.18 -1.09
N ARG A 216 17.30 16.11 -0.22
CA ARG A 216 16.65 15.87 1.06
C ARG A 216 15.53 16.87 1.28
N ILE A 217 14.45 16.45 1.88
CA ILE A 217 13.29 17.28 2.19
C ILE A 217 13.10 17.26 3.69
N ASP A 218 13.28 18.40 4.33
CA ASP A 218 12.99 18.56 5.76
C ASP A 218 11.47 18.54 5.98
N LEU A 219 11.01 17.62 6.82
CA LEU A 219 9.61 17.48 7.22
C LEU A 219 9.32 18.18 8.55
N GLY A 220 10.34 18.47 9.35
CA GLY A 220 10.22 18.99 10.71
C GLY A 220 9.67 17.98 11.72
N VAL A 221 9.27 16.79 11.28
CA VAL A 221 8.73 15.68 12.11
C VAL A 221 9.14 14.34 11.49
N ASN A 222 9.08 13.26 12.28
CA ASN A 222 9.37 11.93 11.79
C ASN A 222 8.39 11.51 10.65
N SER A 223 8.84 10.60 9.80
CA SER A 223 8.05 10.04 8.70
C SER A 223 7.94 8.53 8.82
N HIS A 224 6.77 7.98 8.50
CA HIS A 224 6.50 6.55 8.51
C HIS A 224 5.96 6.09 7.15
N GLY A 225 4.66 5.81 7.05
CA GLY A 225 4.01 5.41 5.81
C GLY A 225 3.88 6.57 4.80
N MET A 226 4.01 6.27 3.53
CA MET A 226 3.91 7.27 2.45
C MET A 226 3.15 6.71 1.26
N ALA A 227 2.47 7.59 0.53
CA ALA A 227 1.89 7.29 -0.77
C ALA A 227 1.94 8.51 -1.68
N MET A 228 2.12 8.26 -2.97
CA MET A 228 2.17 9.30 -4.00
C MET A 228 0.88 9.33 -4.80
N THR A 229 0.43 10.53 -5.19
CA THR A 229 -0.67 10.67 -6.13
C THR A 229 -0.28 10.16 -7.52
N PRO A 230 -1.25 9.65 -8.32
CA PRO A 230 -0.96 9.06 -9.64
C PRO A 230 -0.27 10.00 -10.62
N ASP A 231 -0.47 11.32 -10.47
CA ASP A 231 0.21 12.36 -11.26
C ASP A 231 1.66 12.62 -10.82
N GLY A 232 2.11 11.96 -9.74
CA GLY A 232 3.45 12.11 -9.18
C GLY A 232 3.73 13.42 -8.48
N ARG A 233 2.72 14.29 -8.32
CA ARG A 233 2.90 15.64 -7.80
C ARG A 233 2.90 15.71 -6.28
N TRP A 234 2.03 14.95 -5.63
CA TRP A 234 1.84 15.04 -4.19
C TRP A 234 2.24 13.75 -3.50
N LEU A 235 3.11 13.86 -2.51
CA LEU A 235 3.47 12.76 -1.62
C LEU A 235 2.83 13.00 -0.26
N TYR A 236 1.98 12.07 0.16
CA TYR A 236 1.34 12.05 1.47
C TYR A 236 2.20 11.23 2.41
N VAL A 237 2.56 11.80 3.56
CA VAL A 237 3.52 11.23 4.51
C VAL A 237 2.87 11.19 5.88
N ALA A 238 2.69 10.02 6.46
CA ALA A 238 2.23 9.87 7.84
C ALA A 238 3.35 10.19 8.82
N SER A 239 3.04 10.93 9.88
CA SER A 239 3.90 11.13 11.03
C SER A 239 3.21 10.61 12.28
N GLU A 240 3.66 9.45 12.77
CA GLU A 240 3.06 8.76 13.91
C GLU A 240 3.07 9.62 15.16
N VAL A 241 4.21 10.24 15.46
CA VAL A 241 4.41 11.06 16.65
C VAL A 241 3.61 12.36 16.60
N ALA A 242 3.47 12.96 15.39
CA ALA A 242 2.78 14.23 15.25
C ALA A 242 1.25 14.09 15.07
N GLY A 243 0.72 12.87 14.85
CA GLY A 243 -0.71 12.66 14.59
C GLY A 243 -1.19 13.39 13.32
N LYS A 244 -0.36 13.42 12.29
CA LYS A 244 -0.60 14.19 11.06
C LYS A 244 -0.22 13.40 9.83
N VAL A 245 -0.84 13.77 8.70
CA VAL A 245 -0.36 13.46 7.36
C VAL A 245 0.16 14.76 6.73
N LEU A 246 1.43 14.74 6.33
CA LEU A 246 2.06 15.85 5.62
C LEU A 246 1.81 15.69 4.12
N VAL A 247 1.66 16.80 3.41
CA VAL A 247 1.60 16.82 1.94
C VAL A 247 2.85 17.50 1.42
N VAL A 248 3.67 16.78 0.69
CA VAL A 248 4.89 17.27 0.06
C VAL A 248 4.64 17.49 -1.43
N ASP A 249 4.97 18.67 -1.94
CA ASP A 249 5.05 18.93 -3.37
C ASP A 249 6.40 18.42 -3.88
N THR A 250 6.36 17.40 -4.72
CA THR A 250 7.57 16.71 -5.22
C THR A 250 8.42 17.58 -6.15
N ARG A 251 7.82 18.60 -6.77
CA ARG A 251 8.52 19.53 -7.67
C ARG A 251 9.28 20.61 -6.90
N SER A 252 8.62 21.25 -5.94
CA SER A 252 9.25 22.26 -5.09
C SER A 252 10.06 21.66 -3.95
N GLN A 253 9.87 20.35 -3.66
CA GLN A 253 10.48 19.62 -2.55
C GLN A 253 10.18 20.27 -1.19
N LYS A 254 8.95 20.71 -0.98
CA LYS A 254 8.50 21.39 0.24
C LYS A 254 7.23 20.77 0.80
N VAL A 255 7.10 20.79 2.12
CA VAL A 255 5.83 20.53 2.81
C VAL A 255 4.90 21.71 2.52
N VAL A 256 3.73 21.42 1.93
CA VAL A 256 2.74 22.43 1.54
C VAL A 256 1.46 22.37 2.35
N ALA A 257 1.24 21.28 3.08
CA ALA A 257 0.12 21.14 4.01
C ALA A 257 0.46 20.14 5.12
N GLN A 258 -0.19 20.30 6.26
CA GLN A 258 -0.18 19.39 7.39
C GLN A 258 -1.63 19.12 7.77
N ILE A 259 -2.07 17.89 7.68
CA ILE A 259 -3.45 17.47 7.87
C ILE A 259 -3.53 16.71 9.20
N PRO A 260 -4.17 17.27 10.25
CA PRO A 260 -4.41 16.52 11.49
C PRO A 260 -5.28 15.30 11.20
N VAL A 261 -4.89 14.15 11.73
CA VAL A 261 -5.60 12.86 11.63
C VAL A 261 -5.74 12.26 13.03
N GLY A 262 -6.05 10.97 13.15
CA GLY A 262 -6.04 10.30 14.44
C GLY A 262 -4.62 10.06 14.98
N ARG A 263 -4.53 9.47 16.19
CA ARG A 263 -3.27 9.17 16.85
C ARG A 263 -2.56 7.99 16.20
N MET A 264 -1.24 8.08 16.11
CA MET A 264 -0.35 7.07 15.54
C MET A 264 -0.75 6.67 14.11
N PRO A 265 -0.79 7.64 13.14
CA PRO A 265 -1.05 7.33 11.74
C PRO A 265 0.11 6.53 11.16
N HIS A 266 -0.14 5.27 10.79
CA HIS A 266 0.89 4.30 10.45
C HIS A 266 1.16 4.25 8.94
N THR A 267 0.16 3.91 8.13
CA THR A 267 0.27 3.85 6.67
C THR A 267 -0.58 4.93 6.02
N VAL A 268 -0.18 5.32 4.81
CA VAL A 268 -1.01 6.11 3.90
C VAL A 268 -1.13 5.36 2.59
N VAL A 269 -2.32 5.36 2.01
CA VAL A 269 -2.56 4.94 0.62
C VAL A 269 -3.36 6.02 -0.09
N VAL A 270 -3.18 6.16 -1.40
CA VAL A 270 -3.92 7.10 -2.24
C VAL A 270 -4.78 6.30 -3.21
N SER A 271 -6.02 6.73 -3.45
CA SER A 271 -6.92 6.14 -4.44
C SER A 271 -6.32 6.20 -5.84
N ARG A 272 -6.70 5.26 -6.70
CA ARG A 272 -6.16 5.14 -8.06
C ARG A 272 -6.45 6.39 -8.92
N ASP A 273 -7.58 7.05 -8.67
CA ASP A 273 -7.96 8.32 -9.30
C ASP A 273 -7.32 9.55 -8.64
N GLY A 274 -6.62 9.36 -7.51
CA GLY A 274 -5.99 10.43 -6.76
C GLY A 274 -6.92 11.33 -5.96
N THR A 275 -8.22 11.01 -5.85
CA THR A 275 -9.22 11.88 -5.18
C THR A 275 -9.18 11.78 -3.66
N TYR A 276 -8.79 10.62 -3.12
CA TYR A 276 -8.71 10.37 -1.68
C TYR A 276 -7.35 9.81 -1.28
N ALA A 277 -6.95 10.13 -0.06
CA ALA A 277 -5.93 9.41 0.68
C ALA A 277 -6.54 8.83 1.97
N TYR A 278 -6.04 7.68 2.39
CA TYR A 278 -6.51 6.96 3.57
C TYR A 278 -5.32 6.71 4.49
N THR A 279 -5.51 6.92 5.79
CA THR A 279 -4.49 6.58 6.78
C THR A 279 -5.08 5.79 7.94
N ALA A 280 -4.35 4.75 8.36
CA ALA A 280 -4.71 3.92 9.51
C ALA A 280 -4.16 4.56 10.79
N ASN A 281 -5.04 4.91 11.73
CA ASN A 281 -4.69 5.52 13.02
C ASN A 281 -4.70 4.42 14.08
N MET A 282 -3.54 3.88 14.41
CA MET A 282 -3.43 2.65 15.23
C MET A 282 -4.01 2.82 16.62
N ASP A 283 -3.71 3.94 17.30
CA ASP A 283 -4.15 4.15 18.68
C ASP A 283 -5.62 4.54 18.81
N ASP A 284 -6.22 5.10 17.74
CA ASP A 284 -7.62 5.51 17.74
C ASP A 284 -8.55 4.43 17.16
N ASN A 285 -8.00 3.35 16.59
CA ASN A 285 -8.78 2.28 15.94
C ASN A 285 -9.67 2.83 14.81
N THR A 286 -9.14 3.74 14.02
CA THR A 286 -9.89 4.41 12.94
C THR A 286 -9.09 4.48 11.65
N ILE A 287 -9.80 4.73 10.55
CA ILE A 287 -9.24 5.18 9.27
C ILE A 287 -9.67 6.63 9.06
N SER A 288 -8.72 7.52 8.80
CA SER A 288 -9.04 8.86 8.30
C SER A 288 -9.12 8.84 6.78
N VAL A 289 -10.21 9.37 6.23
CA VAL A 289 -10.42 9.60 4.80
C VAL A 289 -10.09 11.06 4.51
N ILE A 290 -9.11 11.31 3.68
CA ILE A 290 -8.58 12.63 3.36
C ILE A 290 -8.98 12.96 1.91
N SER A 291 -9.67 14.07 1.69
CA SER A 291 -9.84 14.61 0.34
C SER A 291 -8.54 15.27 -0.11
N THR A 292 -7.98 14.80 -1.22
CA THR A 292 -6.73 15.35 -1.76
C THR A 292 -6.89 16.78 -2.26
N ALA A 293 -8.04 17.09 -2.86
CA ALA A 293 -8.37 18.43 -3.34
C ALA A 293 -8.53 19.44 -2.20
N LYS A 294 -9.16 19.02 -1.08
CA LYS A 294 -9.37 19.89 0.09
C LYS A 294 -8.18 19.88 1.05
N ARG A 295 -7.31 18.88 0.96
CA ARG A 295 -6.23 18.61 1.92
C ARG A 295 -6.74 18.59 3.36
N ALA A 296 -7.83 17.88 3.57
CA ALA A 296 -8.51 17.81 4.86
C ALA A 296 -9.17 16.44 5.04
N VAL A 297 -9.31 16.00 6.29
CA VAL A 297 -10.12 14.83 6.64
C VAL A 297 -11.58 15.13 6.36
N VAL A 298 -12.24 14.26 5.59
CA VAL A 298 -13.65 14.35 5.24
C VAL A 298 -14.51 13.31 5.94
N ALA A 299 -13.87 12.24 6.43
CA ALA A 299 -14.53 11.23 7.25
C ALA A 299 -13.51 10.51 8.14
N THR A 300 -13.99 9.98 9.27
CA THR A 300 -13.25 9.07 10.15
C THR A 300 -14.10 7.83 10.36
N VAL A 301 -13.53 6.66 10.04
CA VAL A 301 -14.23 5.37 10.05
C VAL A 301 -13.69 4.52 11.19
N PRO A 302 -14.49 4.16 12.21
CA PRO A 302 -14.10 3.21 13.23
C PRO A 302 -13.88 1.81 12.61
N VAL A 303 -12.80 1.13 13.02
CA VAL A 303 -12.44 -0.22 12.56
C VAL A 303 -12.04 -1.11 13.73
N GLY A 304 -11.37 -2.23 13.47
CA GLY A 304 -10.84 -3.10 14.54
C GLY A 304 -9.63 -2.50 15.26
N LYS A 305 -9.12 -3.22 16.26
CA LYS A 305 -8.04 -2.76 17.15
C LYS A 305 -6.70 -2.65 16.43
N ALA A 306 -6.03 -1.51 16.61
CA ALA A 306 -4.72 -1.18 16.06
C ALA A 306 -4.63 -1.45 14.54
N PRO A 307 -5.37 -0.69 13.69
CA PRO A 307 -5.28 -0.83 12.24
C PRO A 307 -3.88 -0.45 11.76
N SER A 308 -3.25 -1.29 10.93
CA SER A 308 -1.87 -1.08 10.48
C SER A 308 -1.77 -0.74 8.99
N SER A 309 -2.65 -1.28 8.15
CA SER A 309 -2.59 -1.08 6.71
C SER A 309 -3.98 -0.99 6.10
N VAL A 310 -4.05 -0.30 4.96
CA VAL A 310 -5.24 -0.18 4.12
C VAL A 310 -4.88 -0.61 2.70
N ALA A 311 -5.70 -1.47 2.09
CA ALA A 311 -5.65 -1.73 0.65
C ALA A 311 -6.99 -1.27 0.03
N VAL A 312 -6.94 -0.60 -1.13
CA VAL A 312 -8.11 -0.03 -1.80
C VAL A 312 -8.36 -0.78 -3.10
N ALA A 313 -9.53 -1.43 -3.21
CA ALA A 313 -10.03 -1.97 -4.45
C ALA A 313 -10.94 -0.92 -5.10
N GLU A 314 -10.57 -0.49 -6.28
CA GLU A 314 -11.34 0.42 -7.12
C GLU A 314 -11.60 -0.28 -8.45
N ASP A 315 -12.81 -0.09 -8.98
CA ASP A 315 -13.24 -0.65 -10.27
C ASP A 315 -12.56 0.05 -11.45
#